data_9d31c21c7c087450d5fffd423c088f45
#
_entry.id   9d31c21c7c087450d5fffd423c088f45
#
_cell.length_a   1.000
_cell.length_b   1.000
_cell.length_c   1.000
_cell.angle_alpha   90.00
_cell.angle_beta   90.00
_cell.angle_gamma   90.00
#
_symmetry.space_group_name_H-M   'P 1'
#
loop_
_entity.id
_entity.type
_entity.pdbx_description
1 polymer ?
#
loop_
_entity_poly.entity_id
_entity_poly.type
_entity_poly.pdbx_seq_one_letter_code
_entity_poly.pdbx_strand_id
1 'polypeptide(L)'
;MKHRVTLTIMSLLSILLFSLHWADEVARGLEPGTVSAAGGLLILAVWLSATLVFPERRWGLVIILLGSILASGVPVLHMQGRGLVLGRYGTTNANAMFFWVWTNIALGVSGMLSLVLSVRELWSSRARSR
;
A
#
# COMPACT_ATOMS: atom_id res chain seq x y z
N MET A 1 21.80 -9.67 -1.85
CA MET A 1 21.76 -8.21 -1.58
C MET A 1 20.81 -7.45 -2.52
N LYS A 2 20.95 -7.51 -3.83
CA LYS A 2 20.13 -6.73 -4.77
C LYS A 2 18.60 -6.88 -4.59
N HIS A 3 18.10 -8.09 -4.38
CA HIS A 3 16.65 -8.33 -4.22
C HIS A 3 16.05 -7.67 -2.97
N ARG A 4 16.79 -7.62 -1.86
CA ARG A 4 16.31 -6.99 -0.62
C ARG A 4 16.23 -5.47 -0.76
N VAL A 5 17.23 -4.86 -1.40
CA VAL A 5 17.20 -3.43 -1.70
C VAL A 5 16.00 -3.09 -2.57
N THR A 6 15.75 -3.89 -3.61
CA THR A 6 14.58 -3.70 -4.47
C THR A 6 13.27 -3.86 -3.70
N LEU A 7 13.16 -4.87 -2.81
CA LEU A 7 11.99 -5.04 -1.95
C LEU A 7 11.77 -3.82 -1.04
N THR A 8 12.83 -3.33 -0.39
CA THR A 8 12.74 -2.13 0.46
C THR A 8 12.26 -0.92 -0.33
N ILE A 9 12.83 -0.69 -1.53
CA ILE A 9 12.42 0.42 -2.40
C ILE A 9 10.94 0.27 -2.81
N MET A 10 10.51 -0.91 -3.25
CA MET A 10 9.12 -1.13 -3.65
C MET A 10 8.15 -1.00 -2.48
N SER A 11 8.53 -1.48 -1.30
CA SER A 11 7.73 -1.32 -0.08
C SER A 11 7.60 0.17 0.32
N LEU A 12 8.69 0.92 0.31
CA LEU A 12 8.68 2.36 0.61
C LEU A 12 7.84 3.15 -0.41
N LEU A 13 7.95 2.80 -1.70
CA LEU A 13 7.12 3.41 -2.74
C LEU A 13 5.64 3.11 -2.52
N SER A 14 5.30 1.88 -2.16
CA SER A 14 3.91 1.50 -1.83
C SER A 14 3.39 2.24 -0.60
N ILE A 15 4.21 2.39 0.45
CA ILE A 15 3.85 3.17 1.65
C ILE A 15 3.61 4.64 1.29
N LEU A 16 4.48 5.24 0.49
CA LEU A 16 4.32 6.63 0.03
C LEU A 16 3.03 6.81 -0.77
N LEU A 17 2.79 5.95 -1.76
CA LEU A 17 1.59 6.02 -2.60
C LEU A 17 0.32 5.77 -1.79
N PHE A 18 0.34 4.81 -0.86
CA PHE A 18 -0.77 4.55 0.05
C PHE A 18 -1.06 5.77 0.93
N SER A 19 -0.03 6.40 1.50
CA SER A 19 -0.20 7.60 2.33
C SER A 19 -0.77 8.78 1.56
N LEU A 20 -0.32 8.99 0.31
CA LEU A 20 -0.84 10.05 -0.56
C LEU A 20 -2.29 9.80 -0.96
N HIS A 21 -2.60 8.56 -1.36
CA HIS A 21 -3.94 8.17 -1.74
C HIS A 21 -4.92 8.33 -0.58
N TRP A 22 -4.54 7.82 0.58
CA TRP A 22 -5.35 7.92 1.79
C TRP A 22 -5.50 9.35 2.30
N ALA A 23 -4.44 10.17 2.26
CA ALA A 23 -4.52 11.60 2.60
C ALA A 23 -5.50 12.36 1.70
N ASP A 24 -5.53 12.02 0.41
CA ASP A 24 -6.49 12.59 -0.54
C ASP A 24 -7.95 12.19 -0.18
N GLU A 25 -8.18 10.95 0.24
CA GLU A 25 -9.50 10.48 0.70
C GLU A 25 -9.95 11.19 1.98
N VAL A 26 -9.06 11.34 2.95
CA VAL A 26 -9.34 12.09 4.18
C VAL A 26 -9.65 13.56 3.87
N ALA A 27 -8.85 14.19 3.01
CA ALA A 27 -9.07 15.60 2.62
C ALA A 27 -10.41 15.82 1.91
N ARG A 28 -10.94 14.82 1.26
CA ARG A 28 -12.26 14.84 0.60
C ARG A 28 -13.42 14.44 1.52
N GLY A 29 -13.14 14.08 2.77
CA GLY A 29 -14.16 13.63 3.72
C GLY A 29 -14.78 12.27 3.37
N LEU A 30 -14.03 11.41 2.70
CA LEU A 30 -14.49 10.07 2.28
C LEU A 30 -14.25 9.03 3.36
N GLU A 31 -13.32 9.29 4.27
CA GLU A 31 -13.04 8.44 5.42
C GLU A 31 -14.12 8.63 6.52
N PRO A 32 -14.64 7.53 7.09
CA PRO A 32 -15.76 7.57 8.04
C PRO A 32 -15.39 8.03 9.46
N GLY A 33 -14.30 8.79 9.64
CA GLY A 33 -14.04 9.43 10.94
C GLY A 33 -12.67 9.17 11.56
N THR A 34 -12.45 9.75 12.74
CA THR A 34 -11.14 9.79 13.44
C THR A 34 -10.57 8.42 13.80
N VAL A 35 -11.43 7.44 14.10
CA VAL A 35 -10.98 6.07 14.45
C VAL A 35 -10.37 5.36 13.25
N SER A 36 -10.98 5.52 12.06
CA SER A 36 -10.44 4.99 10.80
C SER A 36 -9.11 5.65 10.47
N ALA A 37 -9.02 6.96 10.63
CA ALA A 37 -7.79 7.72 10.42
C ALA A 37 -6.64 7.28 11.34
N ALA A 38 -6.91 7.06 12.62
CA ALA A 38 -5.92 6.54 13.56
C ALA A 38 -5.45 5.12 13.20
N GLY A 39 -6.38 4.27 12.76
CA GLY A 39 -6.08 2.92 12.28
C GLY A 39 -5.16 2.93 11.05
N GLY A 40 -5.43 3.78 10.08
CA GLY A 40 -4.59 3.96 8.89
C GLY A 40 -3.17 4.42 9.23
N LEU A 41 -3.02 5.39 10.13
CA LEU A 41 -1.72 5.86 10.62
C LEU A 41 -0.93 4.74 11.31
N LEU A 42 -1.59 3.93 12.14
CA LEU A 42 -0.96 2.81 12.82
C LEU A 42 -0.45 1.77 11.82
N ILE A 43 -1.26 1.42 10.83
CA ILE A 43 -0.87 0.48 9.75
C ILE A 43 0.37 1.01 9.03
N LEU A 44 0.37 2.29 8.63
CA LEU A 44 1.52 2.93 7.97
C LEU A 44 2.77 2.91 8.85
N ALA A 45 2.66 3.24 10.13
CA ALA A 45 3.77 3.25 11.07
C ALA A 45 4.38 1.85 11.27
N VAL A 46 3.54 0.83 11.44
CA VAL A 46 3.97 -0.56 11.58
C VAL A 46 4.64 -1.06 10.29
N TRP A 47 4.05 -0.79 9.13
CA TRP A 47 4.62 -1.19 7.85
C TRP A 47 5.94 -0.48 7.55
N LEU A 48 6.04 0.82 7.81
CA LEU A 48 7.25 1.60 7.65
C LEU A 48 8.37 1.07 8.57
N SER A 49 8.04 0.82 9.85
CA SER A 49 8.98 0.26 10.81
C SER A 49 9.49 -1.12 10.39
N ALA A 50 8.60 -1.98 9.90
CA ALA A 50 9.00 -3.30 9.38
C ALA A 50 9.94 -3.17 8.18
N THR A 51 9.68 -2.20 7.28
CA THR A 51 10.47 -1.99 6.08
C THR A 51 11.87 -1.42 6.36
N LEU A 52 11.98 -0.48 7.32
CA LEU A 52 13.24 0.22 7.58
C LEU A 52 14.08 -0.43 8.68
N VAL A 53 13.44 -0.94 9.73
CA VAL A 53 14.16 -1.42 10.94
C VAL A 53 14.33 -2.94 10.91
N PHE A 54 13.37 -3.67 10.35
CA PHE A 54 13.33 -5.13 10.45
C PHE A 54 13.24 -5.87 9.11
N PRO A 55 13.87 -5.38 8.01
CA PRO A 55 13.73 -5.99 6.69
C PRO A 55 14.34 -7.40 6.60
N GLU A 56 15.20 -7.77 7.55
CA GLU A 56 15.86 -9.08 7.60
C GLU A 56 15.14 -10.09 8.49
N ARG A 57 14.25 -9.63 9.35
CA ARG A 57 13.50 -10.48 10.26
C ARG A 57 12.30 -11.10 9.54
N ARG A 58 12.02 -12.35 9.81
CA ARG A 58 10.86 -13.06 9.21
C ARG A 58 9.55 -12.33 9.44
N TRP A 59 9.32 -11.86 10.65
CA TRP A 59 8.10 -11.11 10.96
C TRP A 59 8.05 -9.74 10.25
N GLY A 60 9.20 -9.08 10.04
CA GLY A 60 9.27 -7.88 9.22
C GLY A 60 8.85 -8.15 7.78
N LEU A 61 9.34 -9.24 7.17
CA LEU A 61 8.93 -9.67 5.83
C LEU A 61 7.43 -10.02 5.76
N VAL A 62 6.86 -10.60 6.83
CA VAL A 62 5.42 -10.89 6.90
C VAL A 62 4.60 -9.59 6.94
N ILE A 63 5.04 -8.59 7.71
CA ILE A 63 4.36 -7.29 7.75
C ILE A 63 4.44 -6.59 6.37
N ILE A 64 5.61 -6.61 5.71
CA ILE A 64 5.76 -6.08 4.35
C ILE A 64 4.83 -6.81 3.38
N LEU A 65 4.72 -8.14 3.49
CA LEU A 65 3.80 -8.93 2.69
C LEU A 65 2.34 -8.50 2.89
N LEU A 66 1.90 -8.35 4.14
CA LEU A 66 0.53 -7.92 4.47
C LEU A 66 0.24 -6.50 3.95
N GLY A 67 1.18 -5.57 4.13
CA GLY A 67 1.10 -4.22 3.57
C GLY A 67 1.02 -4.23 2.03
N SER A 68 1.78 -5.12 1.39
CA SER A 68 1.77 -5.28 -0.07
C SER A 68 0.44 -5.85 -0.59
N ILE A 69 -0.18 -6.77 0.16
CA ILE A 69 -1.52 -7.29 -0.13
C ILE A 69 -2.55 -6.16 -0.03
N LEU A 70 -2.47 -5.37 1.04
CA LEU A 70 -3.33 -4.20 1.22
C LEU A 70 -3.20 -3.23 0.04
N ALA A 71 -1.98 -2.82 -0.29
CA ALA A 71 -1.69 -1.90 -1.40
C ALA A 71 -2.22 -2.41 -2.75
N SER A 72 -2.05 -3.72 -3.02
CA SER A 72 -2.55 -4.35 -4.24
C SER A 72 -4.08 -4.45 -4.27
N GLY A 73 -4.71 -4.58 -3.11
CA GLY A 73 -6.15 -4.72 -2.96
C GLY A 73 -6.92 -3.40 -3.08
N VAL A 74 -6.29 -2.28 -2.72
CA VAL A 74 -6.95 -0.94 -2.74
C VAL A 74 -7.59 -0.63 -4.09
N PRO A 75 -6.90 -0.75 -5.25
CA PRO A 75 -7.54 -0.50 -6.54
C PRO A 75 -8.75 -1.40 -6.79
N VAL A 76 -8.65 -2.68 -6.42
CA VAL A 76 -9.74 -3.65 -6.61
C VAL A 76 -10.96 -3.26 -5.78
N LEU A 77 -10.77 -2.87 -4.52
CA LEU A 77 -11.84 -2.42 -3.64
C LEU A 77 -12.52 -1.17 -4.19
N HIS A 78 -11.74 -0.24 -4.69
CA HIS A 78 -12.27 0.97 -5.29
C HIS A 78 -12.93 0.72 -6.66
N MET A 79 -12.51 -0.26 -7.43
CA MET A 79 -13.09 -0.60 -8.74
C MET A 79 -14.36 -1.43 -8.67
N GLN A 80 -14.66 -2.12 -7.56
CA GLN A 80 -15.86 -2.95 -7.42
C GLN A 80 -17.09 -2.19 -6.87
N GLY A 81 -16.91 -0.99 -6.31
CA GLY A 81 -18.03 -0.21 -5.79
C GLY A 81 -18.91 0.36 -6.90
N ARG A 82 -20.23 0.18 -6.80
CA ARG A 82 -21.20 0.85 -7.70
C ARG A 82 -21.10 2.37 -7.51
N GLY A 83 -20.58 3.07 -8.46
CA GLY A 83 -20.41 4.53 -8.39
C GLY A 83 -19.02 4.99 -8.05
N LEU A 84 -18.09 4.15 -8.32
CA LEU A 84 -16.71 4.21 -7.98
C LEU A 84 -16.02 5.51 -8.22
N VAL A 85 -16.04 6.00 -9.33
CA VAL A 85 -15.27 7.18 -9.74
C VAL A 85 -16.21 8.31 -10.15
N LEU A 86 -17.34 7.96 -10.73
CA LEU A 86 -18.25 8.92 -11.33
C LEU A 86 -19.44 9.32 -10.44
N GLY A 87 -19.95 8.41 -9.61
CA GLY A 87 -21.16 8.67 -8.83
C GLY A 87 -20.92 9.45 -7.54
N ARG A 88 -19.85 9.16 -6.81
CA ARG A 88 -19.57 9.80 -5.51
C ARG A 88 -18.61 10.98 -5.62
N TYR A 89 -17.79 11.01 -6.67
CA TYR A 89 -16.75 12.01 -6.91
C TYR A 89 -17.06 12.94 -8.09
N GLY A 90 -18.19 12.77 -8.75
CA GLY A 90 -18.54 13.43 -10.01
C GLY A 90 -18.71 14.96 -9.96
N THR A 91 -18.50 15.58 -8.81
CA THR A 91 -18.50 17.03 -8.64
C THR A 91 -17.11 17.61 -8.42
N THR A 92 -16.06 16.78 -8.39
CA THR A 92 -14.72 17.25 -8.13
C THR A 92 -14.00 17.62 -9.41
N ASN A 93 -13.08 18.58 -9.28
CA ASN A 93 -12.18 19.03 -10.34
C ASN A 93 -11.52 17.84 -11.04
N ALA A 94 -11.48 17.84 -12.38
CA ALA A 94 -10.89 16.79 -13.20
C ALA A 94 -9.43 16.46 -12.83
N ASN A 95 -8.65 17.44 -12.39
CA ASN A 95 -7.28 17.25 -11.93
C ASN A 95 -7.21 16.43 -10.64
N ALA A 96 -8.15 16.66 -9.72
CA ALA A 96 -8.22 15.90 -8.49
C ALA A 96 -8.63 14.44 -8.72
N MET A 97 -9.50 14.20 -9.69
CA MET A 97 -9.88 12.86 -10.12
C MET A 97 -8.71 12.13 -10.80
N PHE A 98 -7.96 12.83 -11.64
CA PHE A 98 -6.75 12.29 -12.26
C PHE A 98 -5.72 11.85 -11.22
N PHE A 99 -5.46 12.69 -10.21
CA PHE A 99 -4.52 12.37 -9.12
C PHE A 99 -4.96 11.12 -8.36
N TRP A 100 -6.24 11.02 -8.01
CA TRP A 100 -6.80 9.87 -7.30
C TRP A 100 -6.68 8.56 -8.12
N VAL A 101 -7.06 8.58 -9.40
CA VAL A 101 -6.94 7.41 -10.29
C VAL A 101 -5.48 7.01 -10.46
N TRP A 102 -4.61 7.99 -10.69
CA TRP A 102 -3.19 7.74 -10.91
C TRP A 102 -2.51 7.12 -9.68
N THR A 103 -2.73 7.71 -8.49
CA THR A 103 -2.17 7.18 -7.24
C THR A 103 -2.68 5.76 -6.95
N ASN A 104 -3.94 5.49 -7.28
CA ASN A 104 -4.54 4.17 -7.12
C ASN A 104 -3.89 3.12 -8.03
N ILE A 105 -3.71 3.42 -9.31
CA ILE A 105 -3.02 2.53 -10.25
C ILE A 105 -1.57 2.31 -9.84
N ALA A 106 -0.84 3.38 -9.54
CA ALA A 106 0.56 3.32 -9.13
C ALA A 106 0.75 2.51 -7.84
N LEU A 107 -0.17 2.68 -6.88
CA LEU A 107 -0.21 1.90 -5.64
C LEU A 107 -0.44 0.41 -5.91
N GLY A 108 -1.38 0.07 -6.76
CA GLY A 108 -1.64 -1.32 -7.15
C GLY A 108 -0.42 -1.99 -7.79
N VAL A 109 0.23 -1.31 -8.74
CA VAL A 109 1.42 -1.83 -9.41
C VAL A 109 2.60 -1.97 -8.44
N SER A 110 2.90 -0.95 -7.63
CA SER A 110 3.99 -1.02 -6.65
C SER A 110 3.72 -2.08 -5.58
N GLY A 111 2.47 -2.20 -5.12
CA GLY A 111 2.03 -3.23 -4.19
C GLY A 111 2.22 -4.64 -4.73
N MET A 112 1.83 -4.90 -5.98
CA MET A 112 2.04 -6.19 -6.66
C MET A 112 3.51 -6.55 -6.77
N LEU A 113 4.38 -5.61 -7.15
CA LEU A 113 5.82 -5.84 -7.21
C LEU A 113 6.40 -6.15 -5.82
N SER A 114 6.02 -5.38 -4.80
CA SER A 114 6.41 -5.61 -3.41
C SER A 114 5.91 -6.97 -2.90
N LEU A 115 4.68 -7.37 -3.27
CA LEU A 115 4.09 -8.67 -2.93
C LEU A 115 4.93 -9.83 -3.49
N VAL A 116 5.23 -9.81 -4.78
CA VAL A 116 6.04 -10.85 -5.43
C VAL A 116 7.43 -10.95 -4.80
N LEU A 117 8.06 -9.82 -4.54
CA LEU A 117 9.39 -9.79 -3.93
C LEU A 117 9.39 -10.29 -2.48
N SER A 118 8.39 -9.94 -1.67
CA SER A 118 8.28 -10.41 -0.28
C SER A 118 8.00 -11.90 -0.18
N VAL A 119 7.14 -12.45 -1.04
CA VAL A 119 6.92 -13.90 -1.15
C VAL A 119 8.23 -14.62 -1.49
N ARG A 120 8.96 -14.13 -2.49
CA ARG A 120 10.24 -14.70 -2.91
C ARG A 120 11.29 -14.68 -1.79
N GLU A 121 11.40 -13.57 -1.04
CA GLU A 121 12.33 -13.49 0.10
C GLU A 121 11.93 -14.43 1.25
N LEU A 122 10.64 -14.53 1.57
CA LEU A 122 10.16 -15.48 2.56
C LEU A 122 10.45 -16.92 2.17
N TRP A 123 10.32 -17.26 0.91
CA TRP A 123 10.62 -18.61 0.41
C TRP A 123 12.12 -18.92 0.49
N SER A 124 12.96 -18.00 0.00
CA SER A 124 14.42 -18.17 0.07
C SER A 124 14.96 -18.22 1.50
N SER A 125 14.33 -17.53 2.44
CA SER A 125 14.71 -17.58 3.86
C SER A 125 14.40 -18.95 4.50
N ARG A 126 13.33 -19.64 4.06
CA ARG A 126 13.01 -21.01 4.50
C ARG A 126 14.01 -22.02 3.99
N ALA A 127 14.48 -21.89 2.75
CA ALA A 127 15.45 -22.79 2.16
C ALA A 127 16.84 -22.73 2.84
N ARG A 128 17.20 -21.57 3.40
CA ARG A 128 18.48 -21.37 4.11
C ARG A 128 18.47 -21.86 5.58
N SER A 129 17.32 -22.15 6.14
CA SER A 129 17.18 -22.62 7.52
C SER A 129 17.04 -24.15 7.64
N ARG A 130 17.09 -24.84 6.53
CA ARG A 130 17.17 -26.32 6.43
C ARG A 130 18.57 -26.77 6.04
#